data_738d8d6dce63c510579dcf99a92bf267
#
_entry.id   738d8d6dce63c510579dcf99a92bf267
#
_cell.length_a   1.000
_cell.length_b   1.000
_cell.length_c   1.000
_cell.angle_alpha   90.00
_cell.angle_beta   90.00
_cell.angle_gamma   90.00
#
_symmetry.space_group_name_H-M   'P 1'
#
loop_
_entity.id
_entity.type
_entity.pdbx_description
1 polymer ?
#
loop_
_entity_poly.entity_id
_entity_poly.type
_entity_poly.pdbx_seq_one_letter_code
_entity_poly.pdbx_strand_id
1 'polypeptide(L)'
;MASYNPGTYEGTGRGYGGKLIVSVTVSENRIESVKVTQHKEYRGIAWGLNTTPMERYPKLIVEYQTLNIPTVDGADLTCAAILDATAAALKAAGASKENIAALKAAPAPKAPEYQDEVRTVDVVVCGAGAGGLAAAIEAKLAGAE
;
A
#
# COMPACT_ATOMS: atom_id res chain seq x y z
N MET A 1 14.19 -14.89 -15.09
CA MET A 1 13.72 -14.93 -13.69
C MET A 1 14.67 -14.08 -12.87
N ALA A 2 14.15 -13.35 -11.89
CA ALA A 2 15.02 -12.62 -10.97
C ALA A 2 15.84 -13.63 -10.15
N SER A 3 17.12 -13.36 -9.97
CA SER A 3 17.99 -14.18 -9.12
C SER A 3 18.46 -13.30 -7.97
N TYR A 4 18.25 -13.79 -6.75
CA TYR A 4 18.66 -13.11 -5.53
C TYR A 4 19.59 -14.00 -4.71
N ASN A 5 20.42 -13.41 -3.90
CA ASN A 5 21.07 -14.09 -2.79
C ASN A 5 20.05 -14.24 -1.66
N PRO A 6 19.68 -15.47 -1.23
CA PRO A 6 18.71 -15.65 -0.17
C PRO A 6 19.12 -14.93 1.11
N GLY A 7 18.16 -14.25 1.75
CA GLY A 7 18.44 -13.50 2.97
C GLY A 7 17.43 -12.36 3.19
N THR A 8 17.70 -11.56 4.22
CA THR A 8 16.92 -10.38 4.56
C THR A 8 17.79 -9.14 4.39
N TYR A 9 17.28 -8.16 3.65
CA TYR A 9 17.99 -6.95 3.27
C TYR A 9 17.16 -5.73 3.57
N GLU A 10 17.83 -4.63 3.94
CA GLU A 10 17.16 -3.36 4.15
C GLU A 10 17.41 -2.40 2.99
N GLY A 11 16.36 -1.66 2.66
CA GLY A 11 16.43 -0.58 1.70
C GLY A 11 15.82 0.69 2.27
N THR A 12 16.26 1.83 1.75
CA THR A 12 15.81 3.15 2.20
C THR A 12 15.13 3.88 1.06
N GLY A 13 13.99 4.49 1.35
CA GLY A 13 13.28 5.44 0.50
C GLY A 13 13.06 6.76 1.21
N ARG A 14 12.58 7.76 0.48
CA ARG A 14 12.25 9.08 1.03
C ARG A 14 10.79 9.40 0.73
N GLY A 15 9.94 9.30 1.74
CA GLY A 15 8.54 9.68 1.68
C GLY A 15 8.27 11.10 2.14
N TYR A 16 7.01 11.42 2.38
CA TYR A 16 6.58 12.73 2.85
C TYR A 16 7.17 13.07 4.23
N GLY A 17 7.13 12.13 5.17
CA GLY A 17 7.71 12.28 6.52
C GLY A 17 9.23 12.15 6.58
N GLY A 18 9.91 11.93 5.45
CA GLY A 18 11.36 11.79 5.35
C GLY A 18 11.83 10.36 5.11
N LYS A 19 12.82 9.91 5.86
CA LYS A 19 13.41 8.58 5.69
C LYS A 19 12.41 7.46 6.03
N LEU A 20 12.29 6.49 5.12
CA LEU A 20 11.51 5.28 5.29
C LEU A 20 12.43 4.08 5.05
N ILE A 21 12.33 3.04 5.89
CA ILE A 21 13.12 1.81 5.77
C ILE A 21 12.18 0.64 5.55
N VAL A 22 12.54 -0.20 4.58
CA VAL A 22 11.84 -1.45 4.26
C VAL A 22 12.81 -2.60 4.44
N SER A 23 12.38 -3.64 5.14
CA SER A 23 13.06 -4.94 5.22
C SER A 23 12.42 -5.90 4.24
N VAL A 24 13.23 -6.52 3.38
CA VAL A 24 12.82 -7.46 2.34
C VAL A 24 13.53 -8.78 2.54
N THR A 25 12.77 -9.86 2.67
CA THR A 25 13.30 -11.23 2.70
C THR A 25 13.08 -11.86 1.33
N VAL A 26 14.13 -12.45 0.77
CA VAL A 26 14.10 -13.13 -0.53
C VAL A 26 14.64 -14.55 -0.44
N SER A 27 14.08 -15.43 -1.25
CA SER A 27 14.71 -16.70 -1.68
C SER A 27 15.46 -16.48 -2.99
N GLU A 28 16.01 -17.52 -3.58
CA GLU A 28 16.80 -17.41 -4.83
C GLU A 28 16.04 -16.73 -5.98
N ASN A 29 14.72 -16.87 -6.03
CA ASN A 29 13.91 -16.42 -7.16
C ASN A 29 12.61 -15.71 -6.78
N ARG A 30 12.39 -15.43 -5.48
CA ARG A 30 11.12 -14.89 -5.00
C ARG A 30 11.31 -13.89 -3.86
N ILE A 31 10.45 -12.90 -3.83
CA ILE A 31 10.26 -11.99 -2.69
C ILE A 31 9.31 -12.68 -1.72
N GLU A 32 9.81 -13.07 -0.54
CA GLU A 32 9.05 -13.83 0.45
C GLU A 32 8.34 -12.93 1.46
N SER A 33 8.95 -11.80 1.80
CA SER A 33 8.38 -10.85 2.75
C SER A 33 8.87 -9.44 2.48
N VAL A 34 7.98 -8.49 2.66
CA VAL A 34 8.28 -7.05 2.66
C VAL A 34 7.65 -6.45 3.92
N LYS A 35 8.39 -5.64 4.66
CA LYS A 35 7.91 -4.96 5.88
C LYS A 35 8.47 -3.56 5.94
N VAL A 36 7.61 -2.56 6.18
CA VAL A 36 8.05 -1.22 6.53
C VAL A 36 8.44 -1.23 8.01
N THR A 37 9.74 -1.10 8.28
CA THR A 37 10.30 -1.23 9.64
C THR A 37 10.44 0.12 10.33
N GLN A 38 10.67 1.19 9.57
CA GLN A 38 10.80 2.55 10.12
C GLN A 38 10.22 3.58 9.16
N HIS A 39 9.43 4.50 9.69
CA HIS A 39 8.91 5.65 8.95
C HIS A 39 8.48 6.77 9.90
N LYS A 40 8.33 7.97 9.34
CA LYS A 40 7.71 9.13 9.99
C LYS A 40 6.52 9.63 9.19
N GLU A 41 5.90 8.74 8.39
CA GLU A 41 4.75 9.07 7.59
C GLU A 41 3.51 9.29 8.46
N TYR A 42 2.66 10.21 8.03
CA TYR A 42 1.40 10.50 8.67
C TYR A 42 0.40 9.37 8.39
N ARG A 43 -0.09 8.71 9.42
CA ARG A 43 -1.00 7.55 9.29
C ARG A 43 -2.35 7.89 8.67
N GLY A 44 -2.77 9.15 8.71
CA GLY A 44 -4.03 9.62 8.14
C GLY A 44 -4.03 9.84 6.63
N ILE A 45 -2.91 9.62 5.92
CA ILE A 45 -2.81 9.85 4.47
C ILE A 45 -3.77 8.96 3.67
N ALA A 46 -4.19 7.82 4.22
CA ALA A 46 -5.05 6.85 3.54
C ALA A 46 -6.50 6.87 4.04
N TRP A 47 -7.08 8.04 4.28
CA TRP A 47 -8.49 8.17 4.64
C TRP A 47 -9.41 7.56 3.58
N GLY A 48 -10.32 6.69 4.03
CA GLY A 48 -11.29 6.00 3.17
C GLY A 48 -10.80 4.69 2.55
N LEU A 49 -9.58 4.29 2.80
CA LEU A 49 -9.06 3.00 2.38
C LEU A 49 -8.96 2.05 3.58
N ASN A 50 -9.31 0.79 3.38
CA ASN A 50 -9.25 -0.23 4.43
C ASN A 50 -7.81 -0.51 4.89
N THR A 51 -6.79 -0.05 4.12
CA THR A 51 -5.38 -0.26 4.43
C THR A 51 -4.55 0.94 3.97
N THR A 52 -3.60 1.35 4.79
CA THR A 52 -2.61 2.37 4.43
C THR A 52 -1.63 1.82 3.38
N PRO A 53 -0.94 2.66 2.59
CA PRO A 53 0.11 2.20 1.70
C PRO A 53 1.14 1.30 2.39
N MET A 54 1.44 1.57 3.68
CA MET A 54 2.39 0.80 4.48
C MET A 54 1.97 -0.63 4.75
N GLU A 55 0.68 -0.93 4.73
CA GLU A 55 0.15 -2.28 4.91
C GLU A 55 -0.17 -2.95 3.58
N ARG A 56 -0.70 -2.16 2.63
CA ARG A 56 -1.14 -2.66 1.33
C ARG A 56 0.02 -3.00 0.40
N TYR A 57 1.00 -2.10 0.26
CA TYR A 57 2.10 -2.30 -0.69
C TYR A 57 2.95 -3.51 -0.38
N PRO A 58 3.39 -3.75 0.86
CA PRO A 58 4.11 -4.97 1.20
C PRO A 58 3.39 -6.25 0.80
N LYS A 59 2.08 -6.32 1.02
CA LYS A 59 1.26 -7.48 0.63
C LYS A 59 1.22 -7.67 -0.88
N LEU A 60 0.93 -6.59 -1.64
CA LEU A 60 0.84 -6.64 -3.10
C LEU A 60 2.19 -6.99 -3.75
N ILE A 61 3.30 -6.46 -3.25
CA ILE A 61 4.64 -6.78 -3.75
C ILE A 61 4.92 -8.28 -3.63
N VAL A 62 4.61 -8.87 -2.47
CA VAL A 62 4.82 -10.31 -2.22
C VAL A 62 3.86 -11.17 -3.04
N GLU A 63 2.59 -10.80 -3.11
CA GLU A 63 1.55 -11.56 -3.82
C GLU A 63 1.81 -11.58 -5.33
N TYR A 64 2.01 -10.41 -5.92
CA TYR A 64 2.13 -10.25 -7.38
C TYR A 64 3.56 -10.23 -7.89
N GLN A 65 4.56 -10.27 -7.02
CA GLN A 65 5.98 -10.24 -7.39
C GLN A 65 6.29 -9.07 -8.33
N THR A 66 5.78 -7.87 -8.02
CA THR A 66 5.88 -6.68 -8.87
C THR A 66 6.20 -5.43 -8.04
N LEU A 67 6.87 -4.47 -8.66
CA LEU A 67 7.02 -3.09 -8.17
C LEU A 67 6.14 -2.10 -8.96
N ASN A 68 5.30 -2.59 -9.88
CA ASN A 68 4.33 -1.78 -10.61
C ASN A 68 2.99 -1.79 -9.88
N ILE A 69 2.92 -1.06 -8.78
CA ILE A 69 1.71 -0.97 -7.97
C ILE A 69 1.12 0.43 -8.15
N PRO A 70 -0.18 0.54 -8.51
CA PRO A 70 -0.84 1.83 -8.66
C PRO A 70 -0.75 2.66 -7.38
N THR A 71 -0.50 3.96 -7.52
CA THR A 71 -0.44 4.89 -6.40
C THR A 71 -1.76 5.00 -5.67
N VAL A 72 -1.70 5.37 -4.41
CA VAL A 72 -2.86 5.73 -3.61
C VAL A 72 -2.97 7.25 -3.62
N ASP A 73 -4.09 7.77 -4.09
CA ASP A 73 -4.33 9.21 -4.18
C ASP A 73 -4.08 9.90 -2.83
N GLY A 74 -3.30 10.96 -2.86
CA GLY A 74 -2.90 11.71 -1.67
C GLY A 74 -1.74 11.08 -0.88
N ALA A 75 -1.18 9.95 -1.32
CA ALA A 75 -0.05 9.27 -0.67
C ALA A 75 1.11 8.95 -1.64
N ASP A 76 1.20 9.66 -2.77
CA ASP A 76 2.14 9.36 -3.87
C ASP A 76 3.59 9.27 -3.40
N LEU A 77 4.05 10.20 -2.57
CA LEU A 77 5.42 10.21 -2.05
C LEU A 77 5.70 8.99 -1.15
N THR A 78 4.76 8.61 -0.31
CA THR A 78 4.88 7.42 0.54
C THR A 78 4.89 6.15 -0.29
N CYS A 79 4.03 6.06 -1.30
CA CYS A 79 3.98 4.96 -2.25
C CYS A 79 5.31 4.79 -2.99
N ALA A 80 5.83 5.88 -3.56
CA ALA A 80 7.14 5.90 -4.24
C ALA A 80 8.27 5.48 -3.29
N ALA A 81 8.27 5.99 -2.05
CA ALA A 81 9.29 5.65 -1.05
C ALA A 81 9.33 4.16 -0.71
N ILE A 82 8.19 3.50 -0.58
CA ILE A 82 8.12 2.06 -0.30
C ILE A 82 8.68 1.27 -1.49
N LEU A 83 8.30 1.62 -2.73
CA LEU A 83 8.80 0.95 -3.92
C LEU A 83 10.30 1.15 -4.12
N ASP A 84 10.81 2.37 -3.91
CA ASP A 84 12.24 2.67 -4.03
C ASP A 84 13.06 1.99 -2.93
N ALA A 85 12.57 1.98 -1.69
CA ALA A 85 13.19 1.24 -0.60
C ALA A 85 13.24 -0.27 -0.89
N THR A 86 12.13 -0.83 -1.40
CA THR A 86 12.10 -2.25 -1.80
C THR A 86 13.09 -2.52 -2.93
N ALA A 87 13.14 -1.68 -3.96
CA ALA A 87 14.12 -1.81 -5.05
C ALA A 87 15.57 -1.72 -4.55
N ALA A 88 15.85 -0.85 -3.57
CA ALA A 88 17.18 -0.75 -2.96
C ALA A 88 17.55 -2.01 -2.19
N ALA A 89 16.63 -2.60 -1.42
CA ALA A 89 16.83 -3.86 -0.71
C ALA A 89 17.07 -5.03 -1.69
N LEU A 90 16.31 -5.11 -2.79
CA LEU A 90 16.48 -6.13 -3.82
C LEU A 90 17.85 -6.01 -4.53
N LYS A 91 18.33 -4.78 -4.76
CA LYS A 91 19.70 -4.57 -5.28
C LYS A 91 20.75 -5.07 -4.30
N ALA A 92 20.58 -4.83 -3.00
CA ALA A 92 21.47 -5.36 -1.98
C ALA A 92 21.44 -6.90 -1.93
N ALA A 93 20.30 -7.51 -2.27
CA ALA A 93 20.13 -8.95 -2.44
C ALA A 93 20.74 -9.50 -3.76
N GLY A 94 21.38 -8.67 -4.57
CA GLY A 94 22.03 -9.08 -5.81
C GLY A 94 21.19 -8.94 -7.08
N ALA A 95 19.99 -8.35 -7.00
CA ALA A 95 19.18 -8.10 -8.19
C ALA A 95 19.87 -7.15 -9.16
N SER A 96 19.93 -7.53 -10.44
CA SER A 96 20.45 -6.67 -11.49
C SER A 96 19.52 -5.49 -11.79
N LYS A 97 20.05 -4.49 -12.50
CA LYS A 97 19.23 -3.34 -12.96
C LYS A 97 18.06 -3.80 -13.85
N GLU A 98 18.35 -4.79 -14.71
CA GLU A 98 17.37 -5.38 -15.61
C GLU A 98 16.26 -6.10 -14.84
N ASN A 99 16.60 -6.83 -13.77
CA ASN A 99 15.62 -7.48 -12.90
C ASN A 99 14.72 -6.45 -12.21
N ILE A 100 15.28 -5.37 -11.69
CA ILE A 100 14.48 -4.29 -11.08
C ILE A 100 13.59 -3.61 -12.14
N ALA A 101 14.11 -3.35 -13.34
CA ALA A 101 13.32 -2.79 -14.42
C ALA A 101 12.17 -3.72 -14.83
N ALA A 102 12.42 -5.02 -14.91
CA ALA A 102 11.39 -6.02 -15.19
C ALA A 102 10.28 -6.04 -14.12
N LEU A 103 10.64 -5.94 -12.83
CA LEU A 103 9.65 -5.85 -11.76
C LEU A 103 8.82 -4.56 -11.85
N LYS A 104 9.40 -3.44 -12.26
CA LYS A 104 8.70 -2.17 -12.48
C LYS A 104 7.82 -2.18 -13.74
N ALA A 105 8.14 -3.02 -14.72
CA ALA A 105 7.37 -3.18 -15.96
C ALA A 105 6.37 -4.36 -15.90
N ALA A 106 6.39 -5.16 -14.86
CA ALA A 106 5.47 -6.27 -14.69
C ALA A 106 4.02 -5.78 -14.62
N PRO A 107 3.03 -6.63 -14.98
CA PRO A 107 1.62 -6.24 -14.89
C PRO A 107 1.27 -5.73 -13.50
N ALA A 108 0.58 -4.59 -13.45
CA ALA A 108 0.05 -4.07 -12.20
C ALA A 108 -1.04 -5.01 -11.65
N PRO A 109 -1.18 -5.13 -10.32
CA PRO A 109 -2.32 -5.81 -9.72
C PRO A 109 -3.62 -5.19 -10.26
N LYS A 110 -4.58 -6.03 -10.61
CA LYS A 110 -5.90 -5.55 -11.00
C LYS A 110 -6.53 -4.82 -9.82
N ALA A 111 -7.13 -3.67 -10.09
CA ALA A 111 -7.99 -3.02 -9.10
C ALA A 111 -9.11 -3.99 -8.70
N PRO A 112 -9.52 -4.02 -7.43
CA PRO A 112 -10.69 -4.79 -7.05
C PRO A 112 -11.88 -4.32 -7.89
N GLU A 113 -12.60 -5.27 -8.47
CA GLU A 113 -13.86 -4.96 -9.15
C GLU A 113 -14.87 -4.60 -8.05
N TYR A 114 -15.26 -3.34 -8.03
CA TYR A 114 -16.35 -2.90 -7.17
C TYR A 114 -17.66 -3.23 -7.88
N GLN A 115 -18.53 -3.95 -7.20
CA GLN A 115 -19.92 -4.11 -7.64
C GLN A 115 -20.72 -2.95 -7.07
N ASP A 116 -21.55 -2.34 -7.92
CA ASP A 116 -22.48 -1.33 -7.46
C ASP A 116 -23.46 -1.97 -6.47
N GLU A 117 -23.55 -1.40 -5.27
CA GLU A 117 -24.51 -1.82 -4.27
C GLU A 117 -25.62 -0.78 -4.18
N VAL A 118 -26.84 -1.21 -4.44
CA VAL A 118 -28.03 -0.37 -4.28
C VAL A 118 -28.68 -0.71 -2.95
N ARG A 119 -28.78 0.27 -2.07
CA ARG A 119 -29.48 0.17 -0.78
C ARG A 119 -30.65 1.14 -0.75
N THR A 120 -31.81 0.67 -0.30
CA THR A 120 -32.94 1.52 0.02
C THR A 120 -32.92 1.77 1.51
N VAL A 121 -32.86 3.01 1.92
CA VAL A 121 -32.76 3.43 3.32
C VAL A 121 -33.65 4.64 3.57
N ASP A 122 -34.09 4.88 4.80
CA ASP A 122 -34.88 6.03 5.18
C ASP A 122 -34.07 7.33 5.16
N VAL A 123 -32.80 7.25 5.56
CA VAL A 123 -31.91 8.42 5.68
C VAL A 123 -30.53 8.11 5.11
N VAL A 124 -30.03 9.00 4.26
CA VAL A 124 -28.66 8.99 3.76
C VAL A 124 -27.90 10.17 4.32
N VAL A 125 -26.79 9.91 5.02
CA VAL A 125 -25.91 10.96 5.54
C VAL A 125 -24.63 11.02 4.70
N CYS A 126 -24.42 12.12 3.97
CA CYS A 126 -23.25 12.36 3.15
C CYS A 126 -22.20 13.15 3.95
N GLY A 127 -21.15 12.46 4.40
CA GLY A 127 -20.03 13.00 5.15
C GLY A 127 -19.96 12.52 6.59
N ALA A 128 -18.75 12.18 7.04
CA ALA A 128 -18.46 11.64 8.38
C ALA A 128 -17.77 12.68 9.31
N GLY A 129 -18.02 13.97 9.09
CA GLY A 129 -17.63 15.01 10.04
C GLY A 129 -18.54 15.02 11.28
N ALA A 130 -18.27 15.89 12.24
CA ALA A 130 -19.03 15.96 13.51
C ALA A 130 -20.55 16.06 13.27
N GLY A 131 -20.99 16.92 12.34
CA GLY A 131 -22.41 17.07 12.00
C GLY A 131 -23.02 15.81 11.36
N GLY A 132 -22.29 15.17 10.43
CA GLY A 132 -22.77 13.93 9.79
C GLY A 132 -22.84 12.77 10.78
N LEU A 133 -21.87 12.62 11.65
CA LEU A 133 -21.89 11.58 12.71
C LEU A 133 -23.07 11.82 13.67
N ALA A 134 -23.29 13.06 14.11
CA ALA A 134 -24.43 13.40 14.96
C ALA A 134 -25.77 13.08 14.27
N ALA A 135 -25.92 13.49 13.00
CA ALA A 135 -27.13 13.21 12.23
C ALA A 135 -27.39 11.70 12.06
N ALA A 136 -26.33 10.91 11.78
CA ALA A 136 -26.44 9.46 11.65
C ALA A 136 -26.86 8.80 12.96
N ILE A 137 -26.30 9.25 14.09
CA ILE A 137 -26.65 8.74 15.42
C ILE A 137 -28.11 9.05 15.75
N GLU A 138 -28.55 10.29 15.55
CA GLU A 138 -29.94 10.70 15.81
C GLU A 138 -30.92 9.97 14.91
N ALA A 139 -30.63 9.83 13.62
CA ALA A 139 -31.46 9.06 12.71
C ALA A 139 -31.61 7.59 13.19
N LYS A 140 -30.50 6.97 13.60
CA LYS A 140 -30.55 5.59 14.11
C LYS A 140 -31.31 5.47 15.43
N LEU A 141 -31.15 6.42 16.34
CA LEU A 141 -31.94 6.46 17.59
C LEU A 141 -33.41 6.66 17.35
N ALA A 142 -33.78 7.40 16.29
CA ALA A 142 -35.13 7.56 15.85
C ALA A 142 -35.75 6.35 15.10
N GLY A 143 -34.94 5.29 14.89
CA GLY A 143 -35.38 4.05 14.27
C GLY A 143 -35.19 3.99 12.74
N ALA A 144 -34.52 4.96 12.13
CA ALA A 144 -34.25 4.94 10.68
C ALA A 144 -33.23 3.87 10.30
N GLU A 145 -33.38 3.31 9.11
CA GLU A 145 -32.42 2.39 8.45
C GLU A 145 -31.55 3.13 7.42
#